data_ffcbf6099a88c36053d938878beb8e48
#
_entry.id   ffcbf6099a88c36053d938878beb8e48
#
_cell.length_a   1.000
_cell.length_b   1.000
_cell.length_c   1.000
_cell.angle_alpha   90.00
_cell.angle_beta   90.00
_cell.angle_gamma   90.00
#
_symmetry.space_group_name_H-M   'P 1'
#
loop_
_entity.id
_entity.type
_entity.pdbx_description
1 polymer ?
#
loop_
_entity_poly.entity_id
_entity_poly.type
_entity_poly.pdbx_seq_one_letter_code
_entity_poly.pdbx_strand_id
1 'polypeptide(L)'
;DFERIDYGFSIDDYNFRGRKEKLSIKFQNGWTRKIGINYQIPGLNKKRTLGGGIEIYYANNREVNHQIRFEADSVFNKRDFLKTKSIIQEEIVGKLKIEYRPRFLNIHRWIGGVETIIIDDTIRDANPNYLSPGSTRSQFIYLSYGFKRETRDNRAYPLTGYIIDGSLD
;
A
#
# COMPACT_ATOMS: atom_id res chain seq x y z
N ASP A 1 -24.41 8.80 9.70
CA ASP A 1 -23.52 9.95 9.95
C ASP A 1 -23.00 10.49 8.63
N PHE A 2 -23.68 11.54 8.10
CA PHE A 2 -23.32 12.14 6.81
C PHE A 2 -21.98 12.89 6.83
N GLU A 3 -21.36 13.07 7.99
CA GLU A 3 -20.08 13.75 8.15
C GLU A 3 -18.88 12.89 7.71
N ARG A 4 -19.07 11.58 7.43
CA ARG A 4 -18.02 10.62 7.07
C ARG A 4 -18.13 10.09 5.64
N ILE A 5 -18.61 10.92 4.74
CA ILE A 5 -18.72 10.53 3.35
C ILE A 5 -17.36 10.77 2.67
N ASP A 6 -16.87 9.72 2.03
CA ASP A 6 -15.76 9.79 1.09
C ASP A 6 -16.33 9.65 -0.34
N TYR A 7 -15.81 10.47 -1.23
CA TYR A 7 -16.13 10.41 -2.65
C TYR A 7 -14.85 10.50 -3.46
N GLY A 8 -14.85 9.90 -4.63
CA GLY A 8 -13.64 9.90 -5.44
C GLY A 8 -13.89 9.29 -6.81
N PHE A 9 -12.82 9.26 -7.58
CA PHE A 9 -12.79 8.61 -8.87
C PHE A 9 -11.44 7.92 -9.09
N SER A 10 -11.44 6.93 -9.96
CA SER A 10 -10.22 6.33 -10.47
C SER A 10 -10.25 6.29 -12.00
N ILE A 11 -9.09 6.51 -12.59
CA ILE A 11 -8.87 6.37 -14.02
C ILE A 11 -7.82 5.29 -14.19
N ASP A 12 -8.19 4.23 -14.92
CA ASP A 12 -7.30 3.11 -15.21
C ASP A 12 -7.16 2.97 -16.74
N ASP A 13 -5.95 3.17 -17.25
CA ASP A 13 -5.58 2.88 -18.64
C ASP A 13 -4.68 1.65 -18.65
N TYR A 14 -5.12 0.59 -19.31
CA TYR A 14 -4.40 -0.70 -19.42
C TYR A 14 -3.52 -0.83 -20.66
N ASN A 15 -3.53 0.18 -21.52
CA ASN A 15 -2.72 0.22 -22.72
C ASN A 15 -2.07 1.58 -22.94
N PHE A 16 -1.68 2.23 -21.86
CA PHE A 16 -1.03 3.52 -21.90
C PHE A 16 0.14 3.51 -22.89
N ARG A 17 0.17 4.49 -23.76
CA ARG A 17 1.11 4.60 -24.89
C ARG A 17 1.07 3.43 -25.89
N GLY A 18 0.02 2.62 -25.94
CA GLY A 18 -0.11 1.48 -26.84
C GLY A 18 0.84 0.29 -26.54
N ARG A 19 1.45 0.25 -25.34
CA ARG A 19 2.50 -0.72 -24.99
C ARG A 19 2.07 -1.73 -23.93
N LYS A 20 0.77 -1.82 -23.64
CA LYS A 20 0.19 -2.61 -22.55
C LYS A 20 0.70 -2.19 -21.16
N GLU A 21 1.12 -0.95 -21.04
CA GLU A 21 1.47 -0.34 -19.77
C GLU A 21 0.20 0.04 -19.03
N LYS A 22 0.18 -0.15 -17.71
CA LYS A 22 -0.96 0.24 -16.89
C LYS A 22 -0.65 1.54 -16.17
N LEU A 23 -1.47 2.56 -16.40
CA LEU A 23 -1.50 3.79 -15.62
C LEU A 23 -2.79 3.84 -14.82
N SER A 24 -2.69 4.04 -13.52
CA SER A 24 -3.81 4.15 -12.60
C SER A 24 -3.66 5.42 -11.80
N ILE A 25 -4.65 6.30 -11.87
CA ILE A 25 -4.71 7.53 -11.08
C ILE A 25 -5.95 7.43 -10.21
N LYS A 26 -5.78 7.63 -8.89
CA LYS A 26 -6.85 7.60 -7.91
C LYS A 26 -6.93 8.92 -7.19
N PHE A 27 -8.13 9.42 -7.03
CA PHE A 27 -8.44 10.59 -6.24
C PHE A 27 -9.63 10.28 -5.33
N GLN A 28 -9.47 10.55 -4.05
CA GLN A 28 -10.52 10.45 -3.05
C GLN A 28 -10.49 11.72 -2.19
N ASN A 29 -11.64 12.21 -1.84
CA ASN A 29 -11.81 13.36 -0.96
C ASN A 29 -13.04 13.13 -0.05
N GLY A 30 -13.06 13.82 1.08
CA GLY A 30 -14.09 13.69 2.10
C GLY A 30 -13.49 13.58 3.49
N TRP A 31 -13.88 12.57 4.24
CA TRP A 31 -13.30 12.28 5.55
C TRP A 31 -11.82 11.91 5.45
N THR A 32 -11.48 11.05 4.51
CA THR A 32 -10.12 10.69 4.15
C THR A 32 -9.79 11.23 2.76
N ARG A 33 -8.66 11.91 2.62
CA ARG A 33 -8.17 12.35 1.30
C ARG A 33 -7.06 11.44 0.85
N LYS A 34 -7.14 10.98 -0.42
CA LYS A 34 -6.08 10.17 -1.04
C LYS A 34 -5.86 10.60 -2.47
N ILE A 35 -4.62 10.79 -2.83
CA ILE A 35 -4.18 10.99 -4.22
C ILE A 35 -3.10 9.97 -4.48
N GLY A 36 -3.23 9.19 -5.57
CA GLY A 36 -2.25 8.17 -5.90
C GLY A 36 -2.08 7.99 -7.39
N ILE A 37 -0.86 7.69 -7.78
CA ILE A 37 -0.48 7.32 -9.13
C ILE A 37 0.25 5.98 -9.07
N ASN A 38 -0.19 5.03 -9.87
CA ASN A 38 0.46 3.74 -10.05
C ASN A 38 0.72 3.54 -11.55
N TYR A 39 1.98 3.33 -11.91
CA TYR A 39 2.39 3.08 -13.27
C TYR A 39 3.15 1.77 -13.35
N GLN A 40 2.75 0.88 -14.26
CA GLN A 40 3.33 -0.44 -14.41
C GLN A 40 3.69 -0.69 -15.87
N ILE A 41 4.91 -1.18 -16.08
CA ILE A 41 5.47 -1.55 -17.37
C ILE A 41 5.70 -3.06 -17.38
N PRO A 42 4.92 -3.85 -18.14
CA PRO A 42 5.05 -5.30 -18.17
C PRO A 42 6.29 -5.80 -18.90
N GLY A 43 6.95 -4.96 -19.69
CA GLY A 43 8.12 -5.32 -20.46
C GLY A 43 9.07 -4.16 -20.68
N LEU A 44 10.10 -4.06 -19.84
CA LEU A 44 11.19 -3.08 -19.96
C LEU A 44 12.21 -3.47 -21.03
N ASN A 45 12.33 -4.77 -21.33
CA ASN A 45 13.26 -5.28 -22.32
C ASN A 45 12.51 -5.90 -23.53
N LYS A 46 13.22 -6.09 -24.66
CA LYS A 46 12.66 -6.68 -25.89
C LYS A 46 12.09 -8.08 -25.67
N LYS A 47 12.70 -8.87 -24.79
CA LYS A 47 12.26 -10.24 -24.44
C LYS A 47 11.08 -10.25 -23.46
N ARG A 48 10.65 -9.09 -22.95
CA ARG A 48 9.59 -8.93 -21.94
C ARG A 48 9.77 -9.80 -20.68
N THR A 49 11.02 -10.10 -20.36
CA THR A 49 11.37 -10.87 -19.15
C THR A 49 11.54 -9.96 -17.93
N LEU A 50 11.69 -8.66 -18.15
CA LEU A 50 11.84 -7.66 -17.09
C LEU A 50 10.66 -6.71 -17.13
N GLY A 51 9.95 -6.57 -16.02
CA GLY A 51 8.88 -5.61 -15.78
C GLY A 51 9.26 -4.64 -14.67
N GLY A 52 8.55 -3.55 -14.57
CA GLY A 52 8.75 -2.56 -13.53
C GLY A 52 7.49 -1.79 -13.20
N GLY A 53 7.52 -1.07 -12.10
CA GLY A 53 6.43 -0.20 -11.69
C GLY A 53 6.87 0.83 -10.67
N ILE A 54 6.12 1.91 -10.62
CA ILE A 54 6.24 2.95 -9.61
C ILE A 54 4.86 3.24 -9.05
N GLU A 55 4.79 3.40 -7.73
CA GLU A 55 3.59 3.81 -7.04
C GLU A 55 3.94 4.95 -6.09
N ILE A 56 3.19 6.01 -6.16
CA ILE A 56 3.30 7.15 -5.26
C ILE A 56 1.90 7.47 -4.79
N TYR A 57 1.69 7.59 -3.48
CA TYR A 57 0.46 8.12 -2.96
C TYR A 57 0.67 9.02 -1.75
N TYR A 58 -0.26 9.93 -1.58
CA TYR A 58 -0.44 10.79 -0.43
C TYR A 58 -1.81 10.51 0.16
N ALA A 59 -1.88 10.33 1.45
CA ALA A 59 -3.13 10.19 2.18
C ALA A 59 -3.12 11.05 3.43
N ASN A 60 -4.29 11.53 3.84
CA ASN A 60 -4.46 12.14 5.14
C ASN A 60 -5.75 11.65 5.82
N ASN A 61 -5.69 11.56 7.12
CA ASN A 61 -6.74 11.02 7.96
C ASN A 61 -7.12 12.00 9.07
N ARG A 62 -8.41 12.01 9.41
CA ARG A 62 -8.96 12.76 10.56
C ARG A 62 -9.28 11.87 11.75
N GLU A 63 -9.03 10.58 11.60
CA GLU A 63 -9.28 9.59 12.63
C GLU A 63 -8.12 8.60 12.68
N VAL A 64 -7.54 8.40 13.85
CA VAL A 64 -6.42 7.51 14.07
C VAL A 64 -6.64 6.71 15.33
N ASN A 65 -6.35 5.41 15.27
CA ASN A 65 -6.28 4.57 16.45
C ASN A 65 -4.96 4.88 17.17
N HIS A 66 -5.03 5.57 18.31
CA HIS A 66 -3.85 6.00 19.05
C HIS A 66 -3.51 5.09 20.22
N GLN A 67 -4.44 4.24 20.68
CA GLN A 67 -4.23 3.35 21.82
C GLN A 67 -5.08 2.09 21.73
N ILE A 68 -4.53 0.96 22.17
CA ILE A 68 -5.26 -0.27 22.43
C ILE A 68 -5.34 -0.44 23.94
N ARG A 69 -6.54 -0.41 24.50
CA ARG A 69 -6.77 -0.74 25.92
C ARG A 69 -7.12 -2.21 26.06
N PHE A 70 -6.43 -2.86 26.98
CA PHE A 70 -6.76 -4.19 27.45
C PHE A 70 -7.60 -4.03 28.71
N GLU A 71 -8.91 -4.25 28.64
CA GLU A 71 -9.76 -4.31 29.81
C GLU A 71 -9.76 -5.75 30.36
N ALA A 72 -9.41 -5.92 31.63
CA ALA A 72 -9.22 -7.23 32.26
C ALA A 72 -10.47 -8.14 32.21
N ASP A 73 -11.67 -7.55 32.12
CA ASP A 73 -12.94 -8.25 32.12
C ASP A 73 -13.63 -8.36 30.74
N SER A 74 -13.00 -7.86 29.68
CA SER A 74 -13.58 -7.93 28.33
C SER A 74 -12.84 -8.92 27.43
N VAL A 75 -13.61 -9.76 26.73
CA VAL A 75 -13.08 -10.72 25.74
C VAL A 75 -12.52 -10.00 24.50
N PHE A 76 -12.77 -8.68 24.36
CA PHE A 76 -12.36 -7.88 23.20
C PHE A 76 -11.54 -6.67 23.63
N ASN A 77 -10.41 -6.47 22.97
CA ASN A 77 -9.59 -5.28 23.11
C ASN A 77 -10.35 -4.05 22.57
N LYS A 78 -10.50 -3.03 23.39
CA LYS A 78 -11.10 -1.76 22.97
C LYS A 78 -10.05 -0.90 22.30
N ARG A 79 -10.33 -0.47 21.08
CA ARG A 79 -9.50 0.50 20.35
C ARG A 79 -10.00 1.90 20.64
N ASP A 80 -9.12 2.74 21.13
CA ASP A 80 -9.44 4.15 21.33
C ASP A 80 -9.05 4.96 20.09
N PHE A 81 -10.03 5.61 19.48
CA PHE A 81 -9.86 6.42 18.30
C PHE A 81 -9.86 7.92 18.65
N LEU A 82 -8.81 8.60 18.28
CA LEU A 82 -8.78 10.04 18.26
C LEU A 82 -9.44 10.53 16.97
N LYS A 83 -10.51 11.32 17.11
CA LYS A 83 -11.30 11.87 16.01
C LYS A 83 -11.34 13.38 16.11
N THR A 84 -10.96 14.04 15.03
CA THR A 84 -11.05 15.50 14.96
C THR A 84 -11.61 15.94 13.61
N LYS A 85 -12.05 17.20 13.52
CA LYS A 85 -12.42 17.81 12.23
C LYS A 85 -11.20 18.21 11.41
N SER A 86 -10.05 18.37 12.04
CA SER A 86 -8.77 18.66 11.39
C SER A 86 -8.05 17.37 10.95
N ILE A 87 -7.11 17.52 10.04
CA ILE A 87 -6.21 16.44 9.63
C ILE A 87 -5.24 16.19 10.77
N ILE A 88 -5.14 14.95 11.22
CA ILE A 88 -4.29 14.56 12.34
C ILE A 88 -3.16 13.62 11.94
N GLN A 89 -3.26 12.99 10.76
CA GLN A 89 -2.20 12.14 10.22
C GLN A 89 -2.09 12.33 8.72
N GLU A 90 -0.86 12.44 8.26
CA GLU A 90 -0.49 12.45 6.84
C GLU A 90 0.45 11.28 6.54
N GLU A 91 0.29 10.68 5.39
CA GLU A 91 1.08 9.55 4.91
C GLU A 91 1.53 9.82 3.48
N ILE A 92 2.82 9.70 3.24
CA ILE A 92 3.44 9.80 1.92
C ILE A 92 4.18 8.51 1.65
N VAL A 93 3.83 7.83 0.56
CA VAL A 93 4.43 6.56 0.19
C VAL A 93 4.94 6.61 -1.24
N GLY A 94 6.18 6.15 -1.41
CA GLY A 94 6.79 5.89 -2.70
C GLY A 94 7.27 4.45 -2.78
N LYS A 95 6.92 3.72 -3.86
CA LYS A 95 7.33 2.33 -4.09
C LYS A 95 7.89 2.16 -5.48
N LEU A 96 8.98 1.39 -5.58
CA LEU A 96 9.52 0.89 -6.83
C LEU A 96 9.37 -0.63 -6.85
N LYS A 97 8.93 -1.16 -7.98
CA LYS A 97 8.73 -2.59 -8.20
C LYS A 97 9.52 -3.02 -9.41
N ILE A 98 10.26 -4.11 -9.27
CA ILE A 98 10.96 -4.78 -10.37
C ILE A 98 10.47 -6.23 -10.41
N GLU A 99 10.08 -6.69 -11.58
CA GLU A 99 9.72 -8.09 -11.82
C GLU A 99 10.66 -8.69 -12.85
N TYR A 100 11.23 -9.85 -12.53
CA TYR A 100 12.04 -10.63 -13.45
C TYR A 100 11.40 -12.00 -13.70
N ARG A 101 11.16 -12.31 -14.96
CA ARG A 101 10.52 -13.56 -15.44
C ARG A 101 11.48 -14.30 -16.34
N PRO A 102 12.46 -15.06 -15.80
CA PRO A 102 13.44 -15.80 -16.61
C PRO A 102 12.79 -16.87 -17.47
N ARG A 103 11.70 -17.44 -16.96
CA ARG A 103 10.84 -18.42 -17.67
C ARG A 103 9.39 -18.06 -17.43
N PHE A 104 8.50 -18.51 -18.30
CA PHE A 104 7.07 -18.23 -18.23
C PHE A 104 6.43 -18.55 -16.86
N LEU A 105 6.93 -19.60 -16.20
CA LEU A 105 6.39 -20.10 -14.93
C LEU A 105 6.96 -19.43 -13.68
N ASN A 106 8.11 -18.75 -13.78
CA ASN A 106 8.82 -18.21 -12.63
C ASN A 106 8.79 -16.68 -12.64
N ILE A 107 8.42 -16.10 -11.52
CA ILE A 107 8.39 -14.65 -11.31
C ILE A 107 9.19 -14.34 -10.05
N HIS A 108 10.21 -13.51 -10.20
CA HIS A 108 10.91 -12.87 -9.09
C HIS A 108 10.45 -11.42 -9.01
N ARG A 109 10.14 -10.95 -7.82
CA ARG A 109 9.65 -9.61 -7.58
C ARG A 109 10.44 -8.96 -6.45
N TRP A 110 10.93 -7.76 -6.69
CA TRP A 110 11.52 -6.90 -5.67
C TRP A 110 10.68 -5.64 -5.56
N ILE A 111 10.39 -5.24 -4.33
CA ILE A 111 9.67 -4.01 -4.02
C ILE A 111 10.51 -3.26 -3.01
N GLY A 112 11.00 -2.08 -3.38
CA GLY A 112 11.61 -1.14 -2.46
C GLY A 112 10.67 0.04 -2.23
N GLY A 113 10.55 0.51 -1.01
CA GLY A 113 9.67 1.62 -0.71
C GLY A 113 10.18 2.50 0.43
N VAL A 114 9.65 3.72 0.41
CA VAL A 114 9.81 4.72 1.47
C VAL A 114 8.42 5.16 1.89
N GLU A 115 8.18 5.14 3.17
CA GLU A 115 6.94 5.61 3.80
C GLU A 115 7.28 6.67 4.83
N THR A 116 6.62 7.82 4.76
CA THR A 116 6.73 8.89 5.74
C THR A 116 5.37 9.11 6.37
N ILE A 117 5.31 9.01 7.68
CA ILE A 117 4.13 9.31 8.49
C ILE A 117 4.40 10.59 9.27
N ILE A 118 3.48 11.53 9.19
CA ILE A 118 3.49 12.81 9.94
C ILE A 118 2.21 12.84 10.75
N ILE A 119 2.33 13.13 12.03
CA ILE A 119 1.19 13.24 12.96
C ILE A 119 1.11 14.66 13.55
N ASP A 120 -0.10 15.06 13.87
CA ASP A 120 -0.36 16.28 14.63
C ASP A 120 0.08 16.12 16.09
N ASP A 121 0.41 17.23 16.73
CA ASP A 121 0.78 17.29 18.15
C ASP A 121 -0.28 16.67 19.07
N THR A 122 -1.55 16.73 18.67
CA THR A 122 -2.67 16.14 19.40
C THR A 122 -2.52 14.62 19.58
N ILE A 123 -2.00 13.92 18.56
CA ILE A 123 -1.72 12.47 18.69
C ILE A 123 -0.52 12.24 19.59
N ARG A 124 0.55 13.02 19.41
CA ARG A 124 1.75 12.93 20.25
C ARG A 124 1.41 13.15 21.73
N ASP A 125 0.58 14.14 22.03
CA ASP A 125 0.20 14.47 23.40
C ASP A 125 -0.71 13.41 24.02
N ALA A 126 -1.58 12.77 23.20
CA ALA A 126 -2.42 11.65 23.62
C ALA A 126 -1.63 10.34 23.80
N ASN A 127 -0.61 10.12 22.98
CA ASN A 127 0.27 8.95 23.04
C ASN A 127 1.70 9.32 22.60
N PRO A 128 2.58 9.69 23.56
CA PRO A 128 3.97 10.08 23.26
C PRO A 128 4.81 9.00 22.57
N ASN A 129 4.37 7.75 22.62
CA ASN A 129 5.04 6.59 22.01
C ASN A 129 4.35 6.11 20.72
N TYR A 130 3.47 6.93 20.13
CA TYR A 130 2.75 6.53 18.91
C TYR A 130 3.68 6.26 17.71
N LEU A 131 4.70 7.13 17.52
CA LEU A 131 5.80 6.90 16.58
C LEU A 131 7.09 6.60 17.39
N SER A 132 8.06 7.49 17.34
CA SER A 132 9.22 7.48 18.23
C SER A 132 9.02 8.48 19.36
N PRO A 133 9.56 8.28 20.56
CA PRO A 133 9.37 9.17 21.70
C PRO A 133 9.59 10.65 21.35
N GLY A 134 8.54 11.45 21.48
CA GLY A 134 8.55 12.89 21.22
C GLY A 134 8.60 13.30 19.74
N SER A 135 8.57 12.37 18.80
CA SER A 135 8.59 12.66 17.36
C SER A 135 7.18 12.77 16.79
N THR A 136 6.97 13.77 15.93
CA THR A 136 5.76 13.92 15.10
C THR A 136 5.94 13.40 13.67
N ARG A 137 7.14 12.89 13.35
CA ARG A 137 7.45 12.35 12.02
C ARG A 137 8.24 11.05 12.15
N SER A 138 7.87 10.06 11.36
CA SER A 138 8.62 8.83 11.20
C SER A 138 8.79 8.48 9.73
N GLN A 139 9.93 7.88 9.38
CA GLN A 139 10.23 7.46 8.03
C GLN A 139 10.71 6.01 8.04
N PHE A 140 10.08 5.19 7.21
CA PHE A 140 10.41 3.79 7.06
C PHE A 140 10.92 3.54 5.65
N ILE A 141 11.98 2.74 5.55
CA ILE A 141 12.49 2.21 4.29
C ILE A 141 12.36 0.70 4.39
N TYR A 142 11.80 0.09 3.36
CA TYR A 142 11.64 -1.36 3.31
C TYR A 142 12.03 -1.92 1.95
N LEU A 143 12.45 -3.17 1.97
CA LEU A 143 12.77 -3.95 0.78
C LEU A 143 12.14 -5.33 0.93
N SER A 144 11.31 -5.70 -0.03
CA SER A 144 10.66 -7.00 -0.06
C SER A 144 11.11 -7.77 -1.30
N TYR A 145 11.29 -9.08 -1.16
CA TYR A 145 11.53 -10.00 -2.25
C TYR A 145 10.47 -11.07 -2.27
N GLY A 146 9.86 -11.30 -3.42
CA GLY A 146 8.89 -12.37 -3.63
C GLY A 146 9.30 -13.30 -4.77
N PHE A 147 9.07 -14.59 -4.59
CA PHE A 147 9.21 -15.60 -5.62
C PHE A 147 7.89 -16.31 -5.83
N LYS A 148 7.49 -16.44 -7.09
CA LYS A 148 6.30 -17.21 -7.48
C LYS A 148 6.63 -18.16 -8.62
N ARG A 149 6.25 -19.44 -8.45
CA ARG A 149 6.23 -20.44 -9.50
C ARG A 149 4.81 -20.96 -9.70
N GLU A 150 4.31 -20.81 -10.90
CA GLU A 150 2.95 -21.20 -11.28
C GLU A 150 2.98 -22.23 -12.39
N THR A 151 2.63 -23.48 -12.09
CA THR A 151 2.62 -24.57 -13.05
C THR A 151 1.23 -25.12 -13.32
N ARG A 152 0.19 -24.53 -12.69
CA ARG A 152 -1.19 -24.99 -12.85
C ARG A 152 -1.67 -24.78 -14.27
N ASP A 153 -2.37 -25.78 -14.81
CA ASP A 153 -3.00 -25.75 -16.13
C ASP A 153 -4.10 -24.68 -16.23
N ASN A 154 -4.91 -24.55 -15.19
CA ASN A 154 -5.92 -23.52 -15.05
C ASN A 154 -5.81 -22.86 -13.67
N ARG A 155 -5.83 -21.52 -13.62
CA ARG A 155 -5.71 -20.78 -12.35
C ARG A 155 -6.97 -20.85 -11.50
N ALA A 156 -8.15 -20.89 -12.13
CA ALA A 156 -9.43 -20.90 -11.43
C ALA A 156 -9.81 -22.29 -10.92
N TYR A 157 -9.61 -23.31 -11.77
CA TYR A 157 -9.95 -24.71 -11.48
C TYR A 157 -8.81 -25.61 -11.94
N PRO A 158 -7.73 -25.73 -11.15
CA PRO A 158 -6.56 -26.51 -11.54
C PRO A 158 -6.89 -28.00 -11.44
N LEU A 159 -6.65 -28.73 -12.52
CA LEU A 159 -6.70 -30.19 -12.57
C LEU A 159 -5.32 -30.79 -12.36
N THR A 160 -4.26 -30.07 -12.78
CA THR A 160 -2.87 -30.50 -12.65
C THR A 160 -1.96 -29.32 -12.35
N GLY A 161 -0.78 -29.62 -11.80
CA GLY A 161 0.22 -28.63 -11.48
C GLY A 161 0.13 -28.10 -10.05
N TYR A 162 0.99 -27.15 -9.71
CA TYR A 162 1.13 -26.56 -8.37
C TYR A 162 1.51 -25.09 -8.45
N ILE A 163 1.32 -24.41 -7.34
CA ILE A 163 1.81 -23.05 -7.11
C ILE A 163 2.75 -23.05 -5.90
N ILE A 164 3.86 -22.36 -6.03
CA ILE A 164 4.74 -21.97 -4.92
C ILE A 164 4.79 -20.47 -4.94
N ASP A 165 4.46 -19.85 -3.82
CA ASP A 165 4.52 -18.40 -3.62
C ASP A 165 5.10 -18.12 -2.23
N GLY A 166 6.08 -17.26 -2.15
CA GLY A 166 6.72 -16.89 -0.89
C GLY A 166 7.33 -15.50 -0.98
N SER A 167 7.37 -14.80 0.15
CA SER A 167 7.98 -13.47 0.26
C SER A 167 8.82 -13.36 1.53
N LEU A 168 9.78 -12.43 1.47
CA LEU A 168 10.61 -11.95 2.57
C LEU A 168 10.50 -10.42 2.56
N ASP A 169 10.20 -9.84 3.72
CA ASP A 169 10.03 -8.40 3.94
C ASP A 169 11.08 -7.91 4.94
#